data_a6fcb512c5d311051194e02921704c2f
#
_entry.id   a6fcb512c5d311051194e02921704c2f
#
_cell.length_a   1.000
_cell.length_b   1.000
_cell.length_c   1.000
_cell.angle_alpha   90.00
_cell.angle_beta   90.00
_cell.angle_gamma   90.00
#
_symmetry.space_group_name_H-M   'P 1'
#
loop_
_entity.id
_entity.type
_entity.pdbx_description
1 polymer ?
#
loop_
_entity_poly.entity_id
_entity_poly.type
_entity_poly.pdbx_seq_one_letter_code
_entity_poly.pdbx_strand_id
1 'polypeptide(L)'
;GSRDSFIEVTSSGLVFFTIPWGLLLFILPYIFYRYYSKRYIFFGLSFTMLVILGTGGTTPIPKLILGETAFNILTLDRFTLWGSIMSIPIFGEFIYRFVEGDLKELIQKRFGAIYHRLLGGILAALYVGMVVFTMSLGYFRPSQPQKIKMLPIVNFLSQDSHDHWRHLTLGFGDQMAWLAAQTKAMSVDGNYHSARRLPELTTRPIERLENSKFKGVAGIGSLQQFLTTPEKYNLKYIFSNDKFYDPVLFFCGWQRLSQLENGIMVWEKLNVPPVSSILPKEDVPAWVKLMWGIIPFLTVIIAFTFNV
;
A
#
# COMPACT_ATOMS: atom_id res chain seq x y z
N GLY A 1 -6.66 -0.87 8.45
CA GLY A 1 -5.32 -0.66 7.89
C GLY A 1 -4.26 -0.56 8.97
N SER A 2 -3.04 -0.16 8.65
CA SER A 2 -1.93 -0.03 9.62
C SER A 2 -2.15 1.07 10.68
N ARG A 3 -3.17 1.90 10.53
CA ARG A 3 -3.59 2.93 11.49
C ARG A 3 -4.61 2.44 12.50
N ASP A 4 -5.20 1.28 12.26
CA ASP A 4 -6.15 0.67 13.17
C ASP A 4 -5.42 -0.03 14.31
N SER A 5 -6.07 -0.18 15.45
CA SER A 5 -5.54 -0.99 16.54
C SER A 5 -5.48 -2.47 16.11
N PHE A 6 -4.33 -3.10 16.28
CA PHE A 6 -4.14 -4.52 15.99
C PHE A 6 -4.94 -5.42 16.94
N ILE A 7 -5.34 -4.88 18.09
CA ILE A 7 -6.17 -5.57 19.07
C ILE A 7 -7.62 -5.60 18.60
N GLU A 8 -8.12 -4.48 18.08
CA GLU A 8 -9.49 -4.35 17.58
C GLU A 8 -9.67 -4.97 16.20
N VAL A 9 -8.65 -4.83 15.33
CA VAL A 9 -8.66 -5.33 13.96
C VAL A 9 -7.51 -6.34 13.78
N THR A 10 -7.73 -7.57 14.24
CA THR A 10 -6.74 -8.66 14.25
C THR A 10 -6.11 -8.92 12.87
N SER A 11 -6.89 -8.79 11.78
CA SER A 11 -6.37 -8.93 10.42
C SER A 11 -5.31 -7.86 10.08
N SER A 12 -5.40 -6.67 10.65
CA SER A 12 -4.39 -5.62 10.47
C SER A 12 -3.09 -5.97 11.18
N GLY A 13 -3.16 -6.48 12.42
CA GLY A 13 -1.98 -6.95 13.16
C GLY A 13 -1.28 -8.11 12.46
N LEU A 14 -2.06 -9.04 11.91
CA LEU A 14 -1.51 -10.16 11.16
C LEU A 14 -0.76 -9.70 9.91
N VAL A 15 -1.38 -8.89 9.07
CA VAL A 15 -0.84 -8.48 7.76
C VAL A 15 0.28 -7.45 7.91
N PHE A 16 0.12 -6.45 8.78
CA PHE A 16 1.03 -5.31 8.83
C PHE A 16 2.13 -5.43 9.88
N PHE A 17 2.01 -6.36 10.82
CA PHE A 17 2.99 -6.57 11.87
C PHE A 17 3.55 -7.99 11.88
N THR A 18 2.71 -8.99 12.12
CA THR A 18 3.17 -10.37 12.34
C THR A 18 3.86 -10.98 11.11
N ILE A 19 3.30 -10.77 9.91
CA ILE A 19 3.89 -11.31 8.67
C ILE A 19 5.24 -10.65 8.34
N PRO A 20 5.39 -9.31 8.32
CA PRO A 20 6.68 -8.67 8.04
C PRO A 20 7.78 -9.07 9.03
N TRP A 21 7.44 -9.23 10.30
CA TRP A 21 8.42 -9.67 11.31
C TRP A 21 8.71 -11.16 11.24
N GLY A 22 7.70 -11.99 11.04
CA GLY A 22 7.84 -13.44 10.97
C GLY A 22 8.65 -14.00 12.15
N LEU A 23 9.68 -14.76 11.83
CA LEU A 23 10.58 -15.35 12.82
C LEU A 23 11.41 -14.33 13.63
N LEU A 24 11.59 -13.13 13.11
CA LEU A 24 12.35 -12.09 13.80
C LEU A 24 11.73 -11.73 15.15
N LEU A 25 10.41 -11.93 15.31
CA LEU A 25 9.72 -11.71 16.60
C LEU A 25 10.31 -12.55 17.72
N PHE A 26 10.70 -13.81 17.43
CA PHE A 26 11.24 -14.71 18.46
C PHE A 26 12.63 -14.30 18.92
N ILE A 27 13.40 -13.64 18.07
CA ILE A 27 14.76 -13.17 18.39
C ILE A 27 14.82 -11.66 18.64
N LEU A 28 13.68 -10.98 18.72
CA LEU A 28 13.62 -9.53 18.93
C LEU A 28 14.44 -9.08 20.15
N PRO A 29 14.43 -9.75 21.32
CA PRO A 29 15.27 -9.39 22.45
C PRO A 29 16.78 -9.45 22.11
N TYR A 30 17.19 -10.43 21.32
CA TYR A 30 18.58 -10.54 20.86
C TYR A 30 18.95 -9.41 19.90
N ILE A 31 18.04 -9.02 19.01
CA ILE A 31 18.23 -7.91 18.07
C ILE A 31 18.44 -6.60 18.85
N PHE A 32 17.60 -6.32 19.84
CA PHE A 32 17.77 -5.18 20.71
C PHE A 32 19.09 -5.21 21.47
N TYR A 33 19.44 -6.34 22.08
CA TYR A 33 20.71 -6.52 22.77
C TYR A 33 21.92 -6.19 21.89
N ARG A 34 21.92 -6.65 20.63
CA ARG A 34 23.00 -6.38 19.68
C ARG A 34 23.06 -4.94 19.24
N TYR A 35 21.95 -4.34 18.91
CA TYR A 35 21.89 -2.95 18.46
C TYR A 35 22.20 -1.94 19.57
N TYR A 36 21.89 -2.23 20.81
CA TYR A 36 22.21 -1.34 21.96
C TYR A 36 23.64 -1.52 22.48
N SER A 37 24.52 -2.13 21.69
CA SER A 37 25.97 -2.13 21.96
C SER A 37 26.57 -0.75 21.65
N LYS A 38 27.69 -0.41 22.31
CA LYS A 38 28.38 0.90 22.11
C LYS A 38 28.67 1.21 20.64
N ARG A 39 28.97 0.18 19.85
CA ARG A 39 29.30 0.32 18.42
C ARG A 39 28.05 0.64 17.54
N TYR A 40 26.90 0.15 17.92
CA TYR A 40 25.68 0.19 17.08
C TYR A 40 24.52 0.97 17.68
N ILE A 41 24.80 1.83 18.69
CA ILE A 41 23.75 2.54 19.43
C ILE A 41 22.80 3.36 18.53
N PHE A 42 23.32 3.99 17.48
CA PHE A 42 22.49 4.75 16.54
C PHE A 42 21.55 3.85 15.74
N PHE A 43 22.02 2.65 15.36
CA PHE A 43 21.16 1.64 14.76
C PHE A 43 20.09 1.16 15.74
N GLY A 44 20.44 1.00 17.01
CA GLY A 44 19.51 0.64 18.05
C GLY A 44 18.40 1.67 18.24
N LEU A 45 18.74 2.95 18.27
CA LEU A 45 17.77 4.05 18.36
C LEU A 45 16.87 4.10 17.12
N SER A 46 17.46 4.01 15.91
CA SER A 46 16.71 3.97 14.66
C SER A 46 15.77 2.76 14.58
N PHE A 47 16.26 1.59 14.96
CA PHE A 47 15.48 0.36 15.02
C PHE A 47 14.29 0.48 15.99
N THR A 48 14.54 1.01 17.20
CA THR A 48 13.49 1.26 18.19
C THR A 48 12.41 2.19 17.63
N MET A 49 12.83 3.28 16.96
CA MET A 49 11.90 4.20 16.33
C MET A 49 11.04 3.51 15.27
N LEU A 50 11.65 2.67 14.42
CA LEU A 50 10.93 1.92 13.39
C LEU A 50 9.95 0.91 14.02
N VAL A 51 10.34 0.20 15.07
CA VAL A 51 9.45 -0.72 15.80
C VAL A 51 8.26 0.02 16.40
N ILE A 52 8.50 1.14 17.08
CA ILE A 52 7.46 1.96 17.70
C ILE A 52 6.49 2.49 16.65
N LEU A 53 7.00 3.13 15.59
CA LEU A 53 6.16 3.65 14.51
C LEU A 53 5.39 2.53 13.78
N GLY A 54 6.01 1.34 13.66
CA GLY A 54 5.41 0.16 13.08
C GLY A 54 4.25 -0.43 13.88
N THR A 55 4.08 -0.08 15.17
CA THR A 55 2.89 -0.49 15.95
C THR A 55 1.60 0.19 15.47
N GLY A 56 1.72 1.21 14.63
CA GLY A 56 0.57 1.88 14.02
C GLY A 56 -0.41 2.45 15.05
N GLY A 57 -1.69 2.17 14.84
CA GLY A 57 -2.75 2.62 15.76
C GLY A 57 -2.90 1.78 17.04
N THR A 58 -2.07 0.72 17.21
CA THR A 58 -2.13 -0.13 18.41
C THR A 58 -1.66 0.59 19.67
N THR A 59 -0.70 1.50 19.50
CA THR A 59 -0.21 2.35 20.60
C THR A 59 -0.44 3.82 20.27
N PRO A 60 -0.59 4.70 21.28
CA PRO A 60 -0.75 6.14 21.03
C PRO A 60 0.54 6.81 20.57
N ILE A 61 1.69 6.16 20.72
CA ILE A 61 3.02 6.75 20.52
C ILE A 61 3.25 7.22 19.08
N PRO A 62 2.93 6.45 18.03
CA PRO A 62 3.08 6.93 16.65
C PRO A 62 2.31 8.21 16.37
N LYS A 63 1.06 8.31 16.87
CA LYS A 63 0.25 9.53 16.72
C LYS A 63 0.84 10.72 17.50
N LEU A 64 1.40 10.44 18.68
CA LEU A 64 2.03 11.46 19.50
C LEU A 64 3.32 12.02 18.83
N ILE A 65 4.15 11.15 18.26
CA ILE A 65 5.42 11.53 17.61
C ILE A 65 5.16 12.24 16.27
N LEU A 66 4.27 11.72 15.46
CA LEU A 66 4.03 12.21 14.10
C LEU A 66 3.04 13.38 14.03
N GLY A 67 2.23 13.54 15.06
CA GLY A 67 1.07 14.42 15.01
C GLY A 67 -0.07 13.82 14.18
N GLU A 68 -1.26 14.40 14.29
CA GLU A 68 -2.48 13.85 13.67
C GLU A 68 -2.41 13.82 12.14
N THR A 69 -1.90 14.89 11.53
CA THR A 69 -1.83 15.01 10.07
C THR A 69 -0.89 13.98 9.47
N ALA A 70 0.34 13.87 9.95
CA ALA A 70 1.31 12.91 9.43
C ALA A 70 0.89 11.45 9.72
N PHE A 71 0.33 11.18 10.90
CA PHE A 71 -0.22 9.86 11.24
C PHE A 71 -1.32 9.43 10.26
N ASN A 72 -2.19 10.35 9.84
CA ASN A 72 -3.28 10.07 8.91
C ASN A 72 -2.84 9.94 7.44
N ILE A 73 -1.65 10.44 7.09
CA ILE A 73 -1.11 10.38 5.73
C ILE A 73 -0.17 9.17 5.56
N LEU A 74 0.69 8.93 6.55
CA LEU A 74 1.74 7.91 6.44
C LEU A 74 1.17 6.47 6.49
N THR A 75 1.77 5.58 5.74
CA THR A 75 1.53 4.13 5.77
C THR A 75 2.50 3.51 6.79
N LEU A 76 1.99 3.27 8.00
CA LEU A 76 2.80 2.89 9.17
C LEU A 76 3.40 1.48 9.08
N ASP A 77 2.80 0.60 8.29
CA ASP A 77 3.31 -0.73 7.93
C ASP A 77 4.69 -0.69 7.26
N ARG A 78 5.03 0.40 6.59
CA ARG A 78 6.37 0.57 6.00
C ARG A 78 7.47 0.63 7.07
N PHE A 79 7.20 1.20 8.23
CA PHE A 79 8.18 1.21 9.33
C PHE A 79 8.44 -0.19 9.86
N THR A 80 7.40 -1.03 9.96
CA THR A 80 7.53 -2.45 10.30
C THR A 80 8.41 -3.19 9.30
N LEU A 81 8.18 -2.97 8.01
CA LEU A 81 8.99 -3.56 6.94
C LEU A 81 10.46 -3.10 7.02
N TRP A 82 10.71 -1.80 7.19
CA TRP A 82 12.09 -1.29 7.36
C TRP A 82 12.77 -1.86 8.58
N GLY A 83 12.06 -1.96 9.72
CA GLY A 83 12.58 -2.59 10.93
C GLY A 83 12.94 -4.06 10.70
N SER A 84 12.12 -4.83 10.01
CA SER A 84 12.41 -6.23 9.69
C SER A 84 13.63 -6.36 8.77
N ILE A 85 13.75 -5.50 7.75
CA ILE A 85 14.92 -5.49 6.86
C ILE A 85 16.21 -5.20 7.64
N MET A 86 16.20 -4.19 8.54
CA MET A 86 17.34 -3.88 9.40
C MET A 86 17.75 -5.08 10.28
N SER A 87 16.81 -5.93 10.66
CA SER A 87 17.06 -7.08 11.53
C SER A 87 17.72 -8.26 10.82
N ILE A 88 17.70 -8.32 9.48
CA ILE A 88 18.22 -9.47 8.70
C ILE A 88 19.71 -9.76 9.00
N PRO A 89 20.61 -8.76 9.03
CA PRO A 89 22.03 -9.06 9.36
C PRO A 89 22.20 -9.63 10.77
N ILE A 90 21.46 -9.11 11.75
CA ILE A 90 21.52 -9.62 13.13
C ILE A 90 20.90 -11.01 13.23
N PHE A 91 19.86 -11.30 12.42
CA PHE A 91 19.32 -12.65 12.31
C PHE A 91 20.35 -13.62 11.74
N GLY A 92 21.05 -13.24 10.68
CA GLY A 92 22.15 -14.03 10.13
C GLY A 92 23.25 -14.30 11.16
N GLU A 93 23.67 -13.28 11.92
CA GLU A 93 24.61 -13.43 13.03
C GLU A 93 24.08 -14.40 14.11
N PHE A 94 22.79 -14.24 14.48
CA PHE A 94 22.18 -15.15 15.46
C PHE A 94 22.23 -16.60 14.99
N ILE A 95 21.85 -16.88 13.74
CA ILE A 95 21.89 -18.24 13.17
C ILE A 95 23.31 -18.80 13.19
N TYR A 96 24.29 -18.02 12.74
CA TYR A 96 25.70 -18.46 12.77
C TYR A 96 26.15 -18.79 14.19
N ARG A 97 25.94 -17.92 15.15
CA ARG A 97 26.32 -18.14 16.57
C ARG A 97 25.56 -19.30 17.19
N PHE A 98 24.32 -19.52 16.78
CA PHE A 98 23.50 -20.63 17.25
C PHE A 98 23.96 -21.98 16.66
N VAL A 99 24.35 -22.04 15.39
CA VAL A 99 24.70 -23.28 14.70
C VAL A 99 26.17 -23.67 14.95
N GLU A 100 27.09 -22.71 14.88
CA GLU A 100 28.54 -22.95 14.90
C GLU A 100 29.30 -22.12 15.94
N GLY A 101 28.71 -21.08 16.49
CA GLY A 101 29.40 -20.13 17.37
C GLY A 101 29.18 -20.37 18.87
N ASP A 102 29.47 -19.33 19.63
CA ASP A 102 29.47 -19.30 21.10
C ASP A 102 28.10 -19.56 21.73
N LEU A 103 26.98 -19.24 21.07
CA LEU A 103 25.64 -19.58 21.57
C LEU A 103 25.46 -21.11 21.63
N LYS A 104 25.94 -21.84 20.61
CA LYS A 104 25.94 -23.30 20.63
C LYS A 104 26.68 -23.83 21.83
N GLU A 105 27.92 -23.37 22.02
CA GLU A 105 28.76 -23.83 23.14
C GLU A 105 28.09 -23.52 24.49
N LEU A 106 27.56 -22.32 24.64
CA LEU A 106 26.88 -21.87 25.87
C LEU A 106 25.66 -22.76 26.18
N ILE A 107 24.81 -23.01 25.17
CA ILE A 107 23.60 -23.84 25.33
C ILE A 107 24.01 -25.30 25.65
N GLN A 108 25.00 -25.83 24.92
CA GLN A 108 25.45 -27.22 25.13
C GLN A 108 26.11 -27.40 26.50
N LYS A 109 26.89 -26.41 26.95
CA LYS A 109 27.53 -26.44 28.27
C LYS A 109 26.52 -26.35 29.42
N ARG A 110 25.46 -25.53 29.24
CA ARG A 110 24.48 -25.26 30.31
C ARG A 110 23.34 -26.27 30.36
N PHE A 111 22.88 -26.75 29.21
CA PHE A 111 21.68 -27.56 29.09
C PHE A 111 21.91 -28.91 28.39
N GLY A 112 23.08 -29.10 27.75
CA GLY A 112 23.41 -30.30 27.01
C GLY A 112 23.10 -30.24 25.52
N ALA A 113 23.76 -31.10 24.75
CA ALA A 113 23.67 -31.13 23.29
C ALA A 113 22.26 -31.47 22.76
N ILE A 114 21.48 -32.23 23.52
CA ILE A 114 20.12 -32.62 23.14
C ILE A 114 19.18 -31.40 23.11
N TYR A 115 19.29 -30.50 24.08
CA TYR A 115 18.50 -29.29 24.15
C TYR A 115 18.84 -28.32 23.01
N HIS A 116 20.11 -28.22 22.63
CA HIS A 116 20.51 -27.43 21.47
C HIS A 116 19.86 -27.96 20.17
N ARG A 117 19.87 -29.31 19.97
CA ARG A 117 19.22 -29.93 18.81
C ARG A 117 17.70 -29.74 18.81
N LEU A 118 17.05 -29.89 19.96
CA LEU A 118 15.63 -29.68 20.12
C LEU A 118 15.24 -28.21 19.79
N LEU A 119 15.99 -27.25 20.31
CA LEU A 119 15.74 -25.84 20.04
C LEU A 119 15.96 -25.52 18.56
N GLY A 120 16.98 -26.10 17.92
CA GLY A 120 17.20 -25.99 16.49
C GLY A 120 16.04 -26.57 15.67
N GLY A 121 15.55 -27.76 16.09
CA GLY A 121 14.38 -28.37 15.47
C GLY A 121 13.11 -27.52 15.59
N ILE A 122 12.87 -26.90 16.75
CA ILE A 122 11.76 -26.00 17.01
C ILE A 122 11.88 -24.76 16.11
N LEU A 123 13.06 -24.12 16.05
CA LEU A 123 13.29 -22.96 15.19
C LEU A 123 13.07 -23.28 13.71
N ALA A 124 13.57 -24.44 13.26
CA ALA A 124 13.36 -24.90 11.89
C ALA A 124 11.87 -25.16 11.59
N ALA A 125 11.16 -25.82 12.53
CA ALA A 125 9.72 -26.07 12.38
C ALA A 125 8.91 -24.76 12.33
N LEU A 126 9.25 -23.78 13.18
CA LEU A 126 8.63 -22.44 13.16
C LEU A 126 8.91 -21.71 11.84
N TYR A 127 10.13 -21.85 11.32
CA TYR A 127 10.46 -21.27 10.01
C TYR A 127 9.61 -21.87 8.89
N VAL A 128 9.59 -23.20 8.80
CA VAL A 128 8.78 -23.92 7.80
C VAL A 128 7.30 -23.57 7.96
N GLY A 129 6.80 -23.59 9.20
CA GLY A 129 5.42 -23.22 9.50
C GLY A 129 5.08 -21.79 9.07
N MET A 130 5.97 -20.82 9.31
CA MET A 130 5.78 -19.43 8.88
C MET A 130 5.78 -19.29 7.35
N VAL A 131 6.68 -19.99 6.66
CA VAL A 131 6.71 -20.01 5.19
C VAL A 131 5.42 -20.58 4.62
N VAL A 132 4.99 -21.76 5.11
CA VAL A 132 3.74 -22.40 4.69
C VAL A 132 2.54 -21.49 4.97
N PHE A 133 2.49 -20.90 6.16
CA PHE A 133 1.44 -19.96 6.52
C PHE A 133 1.39 -18.74 5.57
N THR A 134 2.54 -18.12 5.30
CA THR A 134 2.62 -16.96 4.39
C THR A 134 2.21 -17.33 2.96
N MET A 135 2.63 -18.52 2.48
CA MET A 135 2.20 -19.02 1.17
C MET A 135 0.69 -19.31 1.13
N SER A 136 0.12 -19.85 2.21
CA SER A 136 -1.33 -20.12 2.29
C SER A 136 -2.18 -18.85 2.29
N LEU A 137 -1.67 -17.73 2.78
CA LEU A 137 -2.38 -16.45 2.73
C LEU A 137 -2.64 -15.97 1.31
N GLY A 138 -1.74 -16.27 0.36
CA GLY A 138 -1.94 -16.00 -1.05
C GLY A 138 -3.17 -16.70 -1.64
N TYR A 139 -3.57 -17.84 -1.07
CA TYR A 139 -4.77 -18.60 -1.44
C TYR A 139 -6.06 -17.89 -1.01
N PHE A 140 -6.06 -17.31 0.20
CA PHE A 140 -7.23 -16.61 0.75
C PHE A 140 -7.36 -15.16 0.24
N ARG A 141 -6.25 -14.58 -0.17
CA ARG A 141 -6.21 -13.23 -0.74
C ARG A 141 -5.26 -13.22 -1.92
N PRO A 142 -5.79 -13.39 -3.15
CA PRO A 142 -4.96 -13.30 -4.35
C PRO A 142 -4.18 -11.97 -4.29
N SER A 143 -2.87 -12.07 -4.36
CA SER A 143 -1.98 -10.91 -4.23
C SER A 143 -2.19 -9.89 -5.36
N GLN A 144 -2.82 -10.33 -6.46
CA GLN A 144 -3.17 -9.45 -7.56
C GLN A 144 -4.60 -9.73 -8.04
N PRO A 145 -5.43 -8.69 -8.16
CA PRO A 145 -6.73 -8.81 -8.80
C PRO A 145 -6.57 -9.19 -10.27
N GLN A 146 -7.61 -9.79 -10.84
CA GLN A 146 -7.62 -10.14 -12.27
C GLN A 146 -7.29 -8.91 -13.12
N LYS A 147 -6.34 -9.06 -14.04
CA LYS A 147 -5.87 -7.96 -14.88
C LYS A 147 -6.97 -7.51 -15.85
N ILE A 148 -7.31 -6.24 -15.78
CA ILE A 148 -8.25 -5.60 -16.69
C ILE A 148 -7.51 -5.24 -18.00
N LYS A 149 -8.06 -5.65 -19.14
CA LYS A 149 -7.57 -5.21 -20.45
C LYS A 149 -7.98 -3.76 -20.68
N MET A 150 -7.03 -2.83 -20.67
CA MET A 150 -7.33 -1.39 -20.77
C MET A 150 -7.58 -0.90 -22.20
N LEU A 151 -7.07 -1.61 -23.21
CA LEU A 151 -7.13 -1.19 -24.61
C LEU A 151 -8.54 -0.83 -25.10
N PRO A 152 -9.62 -1.59 -24.82
CA PRO A 152 -10.97 -1.22 -25.25
C PRO A 152 -11.43 0.11 -24.64
N ILE A 153 -11.02 0.42 -23.39
CA ILE A 153 -11.36 1.67 -22.72
C ILE A 153 -10.57 2.84 -23.34
N VAL A 154 -9.27 2.61 -23.61
CA VAL A 154 -8.42 3.60 -24.27
C VAL A 154 -8.95 3.94 -25.66
N ASN A 155 -9.34 2.93 -26.43
CA ASN A 155 -9.94 3.13 -27.76
C ASN A 155 -11.23 3.94 -27.66
N PHE A 156 -12.12 3.60 -26.72
CA PHE A 156 -13.35 4.37 -26.49
C PHE A 156 -13.06 5.84 -26.17
N LEU A 157 -12.11 6.10 -25.26
CA LEU A 157 -11.75 7.46 -24.86
C LEU A 157 -11.05 8.25 -25.98
N SER A 158 -10.42 7.57 -26.92
CA SER A 158 -9.74 8.21 -28.07
C SER A 158 -10.65 8.48 -29.27
N GLN A 159 -11.86 7.92 -29.28
CA GLN A 159 -12.85 8.10 -30.33
C GLN A 159 -13.72 9.33 -30.03
N ASP A 160 -14.27 9.96 -31.04
CA ASP A 160 -15.29 11.00 -30.98
C ASP A 160 -15.00 12.13 -29.97
N SER A 161 -13.72 12.40 -29.71
CA SER A 161 -13.26 13.40 -28.74
C SER A 161 -13.74 13.12 -27.29
N HIS A 162 -13.99 11.86 -26.93
CA HIS A 162 -14.42 11.49 -25.57
C HIS A 162 -13.40 11.87 -24.50
N ASP A 163 -12.15 12.08 -24.84
CA ASP A 163 -11.09 12.56 -23.97
C ASP A 163 -11.26 14.04 -23.53
N HIS A 164 -12.20 14.78 -24.13
CA HIS A 164 -12.55 16.13 -23.71
C HIS A 164 -13.37 16.19 -22.41
N TRP A 165 -13.89 15.05 -21.93
CA TRP A 165 -14.61 14.93 -20.67
C TRP A 165 -13.81 14.13 -19.65
N ARG A 166 -14.13 14.36 -18.39
CA ARG A 166 -13.59 13.50 -17.33
C ARG A 166 -14.36 12.20 -17.25
N HIS A 167 -13.65 11.18 -16.83
CA HIS A 167 -14.21 9.87 -16.55
C HIS A 167 -14.00 9.46 -15.10
N LEU A 168 -14.75 8.45 -14.65
CA LEU A 168 -14.62 7.80 -13.36
C LEU A 168 -14.55 6.28 -13.59
N THR A 169 -13.67 5.60 -12.85
CA THR A 169 -13.57 4.15 -12.85
C THR A 169 -14.11 3.59 -11.54
N LEU A 170 -14.95 2.55 -11.61
CA LEU A 170 -15.53 1.87 -10.46
C LEU A 170 -15.20 0.39 -10.51
N GLY A 171 -14.58 -0.16 -9.45
CA GLY A 171 -14.15 -1.54 -9.37
C GLY A 171 -12.82 -1.83 -10.09
N PHE A 172 -11.96 -0.84 -10.29
CA PHE A 172 -10.65 -0.98 -10.94
C PHE A 172 -9.50 -1.14 -9.94
N GLY A 173 -9.67 -0.70 -8.72
CA GLY A 173 -8.60 -0.65 -7.74
C GLY A 173 -7.41 0.17 -8.24
N ASP A 174 -6.19 -0.30 -7.95
CA ASP A 174 -4.96 0.38 -8.40
C ASP A 174 -4.77 0.34 -9.92
N GLN A 175 -5.52 -0.50 -10.63
CA GLN A 175 -5.43 -0.60 -12.10
C GLN A 175 -5.93 0.67 -12.81
N MET A 176 -6.66 1.55 -12.12
CA MET A 176 -7.00 2.87 -12.66
C MET A 176 -5.77 3.69 -13.07
N ALA A 177 -4.66 3.55 -12.34
CA ALA A 177 -3.41 4.23 -12.67
C ALA A 177 -2.81 3.71 -14.00
N TRP A 178 -3.03 2.43 -14.30
CA TRP A 178 -2.64 1.84 -15.58
C TRP A 178 -3.43 2.42 -16.75
N LEU A 179 -4.73 2.65 -16.57
CA LEU A 179 -5.56 3.35 -17.57
C LEU A 179 -5.08 4.79 -17.77
N ALA A 180 -4.86 5.51 -16.68
CA ALA A 180 -4.39 6.89 -16.73
C ALA A 180 -3.04 7.08 -17.43
N ALA A 181 -2.17 6.06 -17.41
CA ALA A 181 -0.89 6.08 -18.12
C ALA A 181 -1.03 5.92 -19.65
N GLN A 182 -2.18 5.42 -20.13
CA GLN A 182 -2.43 5.09 -21.54
C GLN A 182 -3.39 6.05 -22.24
N THR A 183 -4.04 6.96 -21.52
CA THR A 183 -4.99 7.92 -22.08
C THR A 183 -4.65 9.36 -21.71
N LYS A 184 -5.08 10.32 -22.54
CA LYS A 184 -5.05 11.75 -22.24
C LYS A 184 -6.28 12.21 -21.45
N ALA A 185 -7.33 11.42 -21.45
CA ALA A 185 -8.57 11.71 -20.74
C ALA A 185 -8.34 11.83 -19.24
N MET A 186 -8.88 12.84 -18.61
CA MET A 186 -8.70 13.12 -17.19
C MET A 186 -9.70 12.32 -16.35
N SER A 187 -9.24 11.73 -15.25
CA SER A 187 -10.12 11.10 -14.26
C SER A 187 -10.56 12.11 -13.20
N VAL A 188 -11.80 11.97 -12.72
CA VAL A 188 -12.30 12.73 -11.55
C VAL A 188 -11.58 12.30 -10.27
N ASP A 189 -11.32 10.99 -10.11
CA ASP A 189 -10.68 10.44 -8.91
C ASP A 189 -9.15 10.61 -8.90
N GLY A 190 -8.60 11.22 -9.95
CA GLY A 190 -7.17 11.40 -10.16
C GLY A 190 -6.49 10.13 -10.70
N ASN A 191 -5.21 10.23 -10.97
CA ASN A 191 -4.42 9.12 -11.52
C ASN A 191 -3.99 8.13 -10.44
N TYR A 192 -3.94 8.61 -9.21
CA TYR A 192 -3.56 7.83 -8.03
C TYR A 192 -4.12 8.53 -6.78
N HIS A 193 -4.39 7.79 -5.72
CA HIS A 193 -5.02 8.31 -4.50
C HIS A 193 -4.27 9.48 -3.84
N SER A 194 -2.95 9.55 -3.97
CA SER A 194 -2.12 10.66 -3.46
C SER A 194 -2.06 11.88 -4.39
N ALA A 195 -2.57 11.76 -5.62
CA ALA A 195 -2.53 12.83 -6.63
C ALA A 195 -3.88 13.56 -6.80
N ARG A 196 -4.78 13.39 -5.85
CA ARG A 196 -6.10 14.03 -5.87
C ARG A 196 -5.98 15.53 -5.64
N ARG A 197 -6.69 16.30 -6.46
CA ARG A 197 -6.70 17.77 -6.38
C ARG A 197 -8.05 18.34 -6.02
N LEU A 198 -9.13 17.57 -6.15
CA LEU A 198 -10.46 18.06 -5.79
C LEU A 198 -10.60 18.12 -4.27
N PRO A 199 -10.96 19.29 -3.69
CA PRO A 199 -11.10 19.44 -2.23
C PRO A 199 -12.06 18.42 -1.63
N GLU A 200 -13.13 18.10 -2.35
CA GLU A 200 -14.12 17.14 -1.93
C GLU A 200 -13.56 15.71 -1.76
N LEU A 201 -12.47 15.36 -2.44
CA LEU A 201 -11.79 14.07 -2.30
C LEU A 201 -10.71 14.09 -1.23
N THR A 202 -10.10 15.24 -0.96
CA THR A 202 -9.01 15.36 0.01
C THR A 202 -9.51 15.46 1.45
N THR A 203 -10.72 15.94 1.68
CA THR A 203 -11.33 16.15 3.01
C THR A 203 -12.17 14.98 3.50
N ARG A 204 -12.35 13.93 2.69
CA ARG A 204 -13.25 12.81 2.99
C ARG A 204 -12.53 11.57 3.50
N PRO A 205 -13.23 10.74 4.31
CA PRO A 205 -12.71 9.49 4.83
C PRO A 205 -12.52 8.40 3.76
N ILE A 206 -13.01 8.62 2.53
CA ILE A 206 -12.85 7.67 1.42
C ILE A 206 -11.61 8.01 0.61
N GLU A 207 -10.72 7.03 0.47
CA GLU A 207 -9.48 7.19 -0.32
C GLU A 207 -9.76 7.26 -1.82
N ARG A 208 -10.82 6.60 -2.30
CA ARG A 208 -11.28 6.58 -3.69
C ARG A 208 -12.79 6.50 -3.72
N LEU A 209 -13.42 7.04 -4.77
CA LEU A 209 -14.88 6.96 -4.92
C LEU A 209 -15.37 5.51 -5.03
N GLU A 210 -14.61 4.62 -5.63
CA GLU A 210 -14.94 3.19 -5.69
C GLU A 210 -14.91 2.49 -4.33
N ASN A 211 -14.24 3.06 -3.32
CA ASN A 211 -14.25 2.52 -1.96
C ASN A 211 -15.56 2.81 -1.21
N SER A 212 -16.46 3.58 -1.81
CA SER A 212 -17.74 3.95 -1.22
C SER A 212 -18.55 2.74 -0.74
N LYS A 213 -18.52 1.62 -1.48
CA LYS A 213 -19.22 0.37 -1.09
C LYS A 213 -18.76 -0.23 0.23
N PHE A 214 -17.52 0.04 0.64
CA PHE A 214 -16.95 -0.50 1.88
C PHE A 214 -17.13 0.43 3.09
N LYS A 215 -17.66 1.63 2.87
CA LYS A 215 -17.83 2.67 3.90
C LYS A 215 -19.31 2.92 4.25
N GLY A 216 -20.18 2.00 3.88
CA GLY A 216 -21.60 2.05 4.20
C GLY A 216 -22.31 3.30 3.64
N VAL A 217 -23.32 3.78 4.35
CA VAL A 217 -24.16 4.91 3.89
C VAL A 217 -23.36 6.18 3.63
N ALA A 218 -22.41 6.52 4.50
CA ALA A 218 -21.57 7.71 4.34
C ALA A 218 -20.68 7.64 3.09
N GLY A 219 -20.18 6.43 2.76
CA GLY A 219 -19.40 6.21 1.53
C GLY A 219 -20.27 6.37 0.28
N ILE A 220 -21.44 5.75 0.26
CA ILE A 220 -22.38 5.87 -0.87
C ILE A 220 -22.81 7.32 -1.05
N GLY A 221 -23.14 8.05 0.01
CA GLY A 221 -23.47 9.48 -0.05
C GLY A 221 -22.34 10.32 -0.65
N SER A 222 -21.09 9.96 -0.37
CA SER A 222 -19.92 10.61 -0.98
C SER A 222 -19.83 10.37 -2.48
N LEU A 223 -20.10 9.16 -2.95
CA LEU A 223 -20.16 8.84 -4.38
C LEU A 223 -21.32 9.56 -5.05
N GLN A 224 -22.52 9.51 -4.46
CA GLN A 224 -23.72 10.14 -5.00
C GLN A 224 -23.53 11.64 -5.27
N GLN A 225 -22.75 12.34 -4.45
CA GLN A 225 -22.48 13.76 -4.68
C GLN A 225 -21.81 14.02 -6.03
N PHE A 226 -20.93 13.14 -6.49
CA PHE A 226 -20.32 13.24 -7.82
C PHE A 226 -21.29 12.80 -8.93
N LEU A 227 -22.11 11.79 -8.64
CA LEU A 227 -23.04 11.24 -9.61
C LEU A 227 -24.25 12.13 -9.87
N THR A 228 -24.67 12.93 -8.90
CA THR A 228 -25.84 13.83 -9.01
C THR A 228 -25.49 15.22 -9.53
N THR A 229 -24.23 15.64 -9.44
CA THR A 229 -23.75 16.93 -9.97
C THR A 229 -22.57 16.75 -10.92
N PRO A 230 -22.69 15.91 -11.98
CA PRO A 230 -21.58 15.57 -12.87
C PRO A 230 -21.10 16.78 -13.69
N GLU A 231 -21.96 17.75 -13.97
CA GLU A 231 -21.63 18.98 -14.70
C GLU A 231 -20.56 19.81 -13.99
N LYS A 232 -20.61 19.86 -12.65
CA LYS A 232 -19.61 20.54 -11.82
C LYS A 232 -18.20 19.99 -12.04
N TYR A 233 -18.10 18.70 -12.36
CA TYR A 233 -16.83 17.99 -12.50
C TYR A 233 -16.47 17.68 -13.96
N ASN A 234 -17.31 18.08 -14.92
CA ASN A 234 -17.22 17.67 -16.33
C ASN A 234 -17.15 16.12 -16.48
N LEU A 235 -17.84 15.41 -15.58
CA LEU A 235 -17.86 13.94 -15.53
C LEU A 235 -18.96 13.42 -16.45
N LYS A 236 -18.57 12.89 -17.61
CA LYS A 236 -19.50 12.38 -18.62
C LYS A 236 -19.54 10.86 -18.68
N TYR A 237 -18.42 10.18 -18.49
CA TYR A 237 -18.32 8.75 -18.66
C TYR A 237 -17.91 8.04 -17.35
N ILE A 238 -18.56 6.90 -17.08
CA ILE A 238 -18.19 6.02 -15.97
C ILE A 238 -17.94 4.62 -16.51
N PHE A 239 -16.78 4.05 -16.19
CA PHE A 239 -16.42 2.68 -16.51
C PHE A 239 -16.62 1.83 -15.26
N SER A 240 -17.56 0.90 -15.29
CA SER A 240 -17.88 0.03 -14.16
C SER A 240 -17.46 -1.41 -14.44
N ASN A 241 -16.59 -1.94 -13.58
CA ASN A 241 -16.19 -3.35 -13.52
C ASN A 241 -16.89 -4.10 -12.38
N ASP A 242 -17.75 -3.42 -11.61
CA ASP A 242 -18.41 -3.97 -10.43
C ASP A 242 -19.92 -3.68 -10.49
N LYS A 243 -20.70 -4.74 -10.65
CA LYS A 243 -22.17 -4.68 -10.75
C LYS A 243 -22.85 -4.04 -9.53
N PHE A 244 -22.15 -3.96 -8.38
CA PHE A 244 -22.65 -3.27 -7.20
C PHE A 244 -23.06 -1.82 -7.49
N TYR A 245 -22.36 -1.16 -8.40
CA TYR A 245 -22.61 0.25 -8.72
C TYR A 245 -23.73 0.46 -9.73
N ASP A 246 -24.16 -0.56 -10.46
CA ASP A 246 -25.21 -0.44 -11.48
C ASP A 246 -26.51 0.19 -10.97
N PRO A 247 -27.10 -0.25 -9.83
CA PRO A 247 -28.29 0.39 -9.27
C PRO A 247 -28.04 1.84 -8.86
N VAL A 248 -26.89 2.12 -8.26
CA VAL A 248 -26.53 3.47 -7.80
C VAL A 248 -26.46 4.44 -8.99
N LEU A 249 -25.80 4.02 -10.07
CA LEU A 249 -25.69 4.80 -11.30
C LEU A 249 -27.07 5.04 -11.94
N PHE A 250 -27.89 4.00 -12.03
CA PHE A 250 -29.24 4.10 -12.60
C PHE A 250 -30.11 5.09 -11.81
N PHE A 251 -30.14 4.97 -10.46
CA PHE A 251 -30.92 5.87 -9.60
C PHE A 251 -30.39 7.31 -9.61
N CYS A 252 -29.11 7.54 -9.90
CA CYS A 252 -28.55 8.87 -10.12
C CYS A 252 -28.79 9.42 -11.55
N GLY A 253 -29.55 8.70 -12.37
CA GLY A 253 -29.94 9.15 -13.72
C GLY A 253 -28.84 9.00 -14.77
N TRP A 254 -27.93 8.05 -14.58
CA TRP A 254 -26.93 7.66 -15.58
C TRP A 254 -27.56 6.66 -16.56
N GLN A 255 -27.19 6.76 -17.81
CA GLN A 255 -27.67 5.85 -18.86
C GLN A 255 -26.54 4.86 -19.22
N ARG A 256 -26.92 3.58 -19.39
CA ARG A 256 -26.01 2.57 -19.88
C ARG A 256 -25.80 2.79 -21.39
N LEU A 257 -24.56 3.10 -21.78
CA LEU A 257 -24.22 3.36 -23.18
C LEU A 257 -23.88 2.07 -23.93
N SER A 258 -22.91 1.31 -23.43
CA SER A 258 -22.43 0.09 -24.08
C SER A 258 -21.67 -0.80 -23.08
N GLN A 259 -21.44 -2.05 -23.49
CA GLN A 259 -20.49 -2.94 -22.83
C GLN A 259 -19.30 -3.14 -23.78
N LEU A 260 -18.09 -2.88 -23.28
CA LEU A 260 -16.87 -3.05 -24.05
C LEU A 260 -16.48 -4.53 -24.16
N GLU A 261 -15.61 -4.86 -25.12
CA GLU A 261 -15.11 -6.22 -25.36
C GLU A 261 -14.47 -6.89 -24.13
N ASN A 262 -13.92 -6.10 -23.21
CA ASN A 262 -13.36 -6.56 -21.93
C ASN A 262 -14.41 -6.77 -20.83
N GLY A 263 -15.69 -6.64 -21.15
CA GLY A 263 -16.80 -6.80 -20.19
C GLY A 263 -17.11 -5.56 -19.35
N ILE A 264 -16.31 -4.50 -19.45
CA ILE A 264 -16.52 -3.25 -18.71
C ILE A 264 -17.77 -2.53 -19.24
N MET A 265 -18.65 -2.12 -18.32
CA MET A 265 -19.84 -1.36 -18.64
C MET A 265 -19.52 0.13 -18.71
N VAL A 266 -19.93 0.76 -19.81
CA VAL A 266 -19.84 2.22 -19.99
C VAL A 266 -21.18 2.85 -19.67
N TRP A 267 -21.14 3.83 -18.78
CA TRP A 267 -22.28 4.68 -18.43
C TRP A 267 -22.01 6.12 -18.87
N GLU A 268 -23.05 6.77 -19.33
CA GLU A 268 -22.98 8.16 -19.82
C GLU A 268 -24.00 9.04 -19.11
N LYS A 269 -23.64 10.30 -18.91
CA LYS A 269 -24.57 11.37 -18.52
C LYS A 269 -24.67 12.37 -19.64
N LEU A 270 -25.90 12.62 -20.10
CA LEU A 270 -26.19 13.62 -21.12
C LEU A 270 -26.01 15.04 -20.57
N ASN A 271 -25.77 16.01 -21.48
CA ASN A 271 -25.67 17.43 -21.18
C ASN A 271 -24.56 17.88 -20.23
N VAL A 272 -23.50 17.08 -20.12
CA VAL A 272 -22.29 17.45 -19.37
C VAL A 272 -21.38 18.28 -20.26
N PRO A 273 -20.99 19.53 -19.85
CA PRO A 273 -20.07 20.34 -20.63
C PRO A 273 -18.66 19.72 -20.67
N PRO A 274 -17.93 19.86 -21.79
CA PRO A 274 -16.53 19.42 -21.86
C PRO A 274 -15.65 20.25 -20.92
N VAL A 275 -14.46 19.76 -20.63
CA VAL A 275 -13.47 20.51 -19.85
C VAL A 275 -13.02 21.73 -20.65
N SER A 276 -13.19 22.92 -20.08
CA SER A 276 -12.93 24.20 -20.77
C SER A 276 -11.44 24.47 -21.06
N SER A 277 -10.53 23.82 -20.35
CA SER A 277 -9.09 23.86 -20.65
C SER A 277 -8.43 22.56 -20.16
N ILE A 278 -7.72 21.88 -21.05
CA ILE A 278 -6.75 20.86 -20.65
C ILE A 278 -5.55 21.65 -20.13
N LEU A 279 -5.32 21.62 -18.81
CA LEU A 279 -4.10 22.16 -18.25
C LEU A 279 -2.92 21.46 -18.93
N PRO A 280 -1.98 22.22 -19.53
CA PRO A 280 -0.80 21.62 -20.12
C PRO A 280 -0.11 20.78 -19.03
N LYS A 281 0.35 19.60 -19.40
CA LYS A 281 1.12 18.75 -18.50
C LYS A 281 2.38 19.54 -18.15
N GLU A 282 2.48 20.03 -16.93
CA GLU A 282 3.72 20.62 -16.45
C GLU A 282 4.78 19.54 -16.49
N ASP A 283 5.74 19.70 -17.36
CA ASP A 283 6.93 18.85 -17.36
C ASP A 283 7.70 19.11 -16.07
N VAL A 284 7.88 18.05 -15.30
CA VAL A 284 8.69 18.12 -14.08
C VAL A 284 10.08 18.60 -14.47
N PRO A 285 10.62 19.67 -13.88
CA PRO A 285 11.94 20.19 -14.20
C PRO A 285 13.02 19.10 -14.17
N ALA A 286 13.96 19.17 -15.10
CA ALA A 286 14.99 18.14 -15.26
C ALA A 286 15.78 17.87 -13.96
N TRP A 287 16.03 18.92 -13.17
CA TRP A 287 16.72 18.79 -11.88
C TRP A 287 15.92 17.99 -10.85
N VAL A 288 14.58 18.09 -10.85
CA VAL A 288 13.72 17.30 -9.96
C VAL A 288 13.72 15.83 -10.39
N LYS A 289 13.67 15.56 -11.69
CA LYS A 289 13.84 14.18 -12.23
C LYS A 289 15.20 13.60 -11.82
N LEU A 290 16.26 14.41 -11.88
CA LEU A 290 17.60 14.05 -11.46
C LEU A 290 17.67 13.73 -9.95
N MET A 291 17.05 14.55 -9.12
CA MET A 291 17.01 14.34 -7.65
C MET A 291 16.31 13.02 -7.28
N TRP A 292 15.25 12.66 -7.96
CA TRP A 292 14.51 11.40 -7.67
C TRP A 292 15.21 10.14 -8.18
N GLY A 293 16.00 10.24 -9.27
CA GLY A 293 16.67 9.11 -9.87
C GLY A 293 18.12 8.94 -9.43
N ILE A 294 18.95 9.97 -9.61
CA ILE A 294 20.39 9.86 -9.43
C ILE A 294 20.81 9.95 -7.97
N ILE A 295 20.22 10.83 -7.17
CA ILE A 295 20.66 11.03 -5.78
C ILE A 295 20.48 9.77 -4.94
N PRO A 296 19.31 9.09 -4.93
CA PRO A 296 19.17 7.83 -4.20
C PRO A 296 20.16 6.77 -4.66
N PHE A 297 20.43 6.68 -5.98
CA PHE A 297 21.38 5.73 -6.53
C PHE A 297 22.81 6.03 -6.10
N LEU A 298 23.24 7.29 -6.16
CA LEU A 298 24.56 7.73 -5.71
C LEU A 298 24.74 7.50 -4.20
N THR A 299 23.72 7.72 -3.36
CA THR A 299 23.83 7.46 -1.92
C THR A 299 24.06 5.99 -1.64
N VAL A 300 23.43 5.08 -2.40
CA VAL A 300 23.68 3.63 -2.28
C VAL A 300 25.12 3.30 -2.68
N ILE A 301 25.61 3.81 -3.81
CA ILE A 301 27.00 3.58 -4.28
C ILE A 301 28.00 4.11 -3.23
N ILE A 302 27.82 5.34 -2.75
CA ILE A 302 28.66 5.94 -1.73
C ILE A 302 28.66 5.08 -0.45
N ALA A 303 27.48 4.65 0.01
CA ALA A 303 27.40 3.79 1.19
C ALA A 303 28.14 2.47 1.00
N PHE A 304 28.10 1.86 -0.19
CA PHE A 304 28.88 0.66 -0.50
C PHE A 304 30.38 0.92 -0.51
N THR A 305 30.85 2.04 -1.09
CA THR A 305 32.29 2.35 -1.15
C THR A 305 32.90 2.69 0.20
N PHE A 306 32.12 3.24 1.14
CA PHE A 306 32.61 3.55 2.49
C PHE A 306 32.51 2.36 3.48
N ASN A 307 31.84 1.28 3.11
CA ASN A 307 31.73 0.08 3.96
C ASN A 307 32.64 -1.08 3.51
N VAL A 308 33.46 -0.88 2.49
CA VAL A 308 34.55 -1.76 2.06
C VAL A 308 35.87 -1.18 2.57
#